data_c8fc9eb4940ba3b0816baefe803eecb0
#
_entry.id   c8fc9eb4940ba3b0816baefe803eecb0
#
_cell.length_a   1.000
_cell.length_b   1.000
_cell.length_c   1.000
_cell.angle_alpha   90.00
_cell.angle_beta   90.00
_cell.angle_gamma   90.00
#
_symmetry.space_group_name_H-M   'P 1'
#
loop_
_entity.id
_entity.type
_entity.pdbx_description
1 polymer ?
#
loop_
_entity_poly.entity_id
_entity_poly.type
_entity_poly.pdbx_seq_one_letter_code
_entity_poly.pdbx_strand_id
1 'polypeptide(L)'
;QNLQGAINGEMYEINEMYATFLETAKLQGEKGAQLSFFYALAAEKTHAALFQKTKQTLDSTKKDVPLGPIQICDVCGWTTEGDIPDKCPICGAKRDQFQTFA
;
A
#
# COMPACT_ATOMS: atom_id res chain seq x y z
N GLN A 1 3.29 -7.41 -18.37
CA GLN A 1 2.67 -6.19 -18.91
C GLN A 1 1.64 -5.61 -17.95
N ASN A 2 0.71 -6.42 -17.44
CA ASN A 2 -0.30 -5.98 -16.48
C ASN A 2 0.34 -5.54 -15.16
N LEU A 3 1.34 -6.29 -14.67
CA LEU A 3 2.06 -5.94 -13.45
C LEU A 3 2.86 -4.65 -13.61
N GLN A 4 3.44 -4.43 -14.80
CA GLN A 4 4.15 -3.18 -15.07
C GLN A 4 3.19 -1.99 -15.07
N GLY A 5 1.99 -2.17 -15.63
CA GLY A 5 0.94 -1.14 -15.57
C GLY A 5 0.52 -0.82 -14.14
N ALA A 6 0.34 -1.84 -13.31
CA ALA A 6 0.01 -1.66 -11.90
C ALA A 6 1.13 -0.91 -11.16
N ILE A 7 2.39 -1.29 -11.38
CA ILE A 7 3.55 -0.61 -10.78
C ILE A 7 3.58 0.87 -11.19
N ASN A 8 3.38 1.15 -12.46
CA ASN A 8 3.40 2.52 -12.97
C ASN A 8 2.30 3.38 -12.32
N GLY A 9 1.10 2.81 -12.15
CA GLY A 9 0.00 3.48 -11.46
C GLY A 9 0.33 3.79 -10.01
N GLU A 10 0.83 2.81 -9.27
CA GLU A 10 1.22 2.99 -7.86
C GLU A 10 2.33 4.03 -7.73
N MET A 11 3.34 4.00 -8.60
CA MET A 11 4.44 4.96 -8.55
C MET A 11 4.00 6.38 -8.89
N TYR A 12 3.03 6.55 -9.79
CA TYR A 12 2.42 7.84 -10.05
C TYR A 12 1.71 8.38 -8.80
N GLU A 13 0.91 7.53 -8.15
CA GLU A 13 0.18 7.90 -6.93
C GLU A 13 1.14 8.27 -5.80
N ILE A 14 2.24 7.54 -5.64
CA ILE A 14 3.25 7.81 -4.61
C ILE A 14 4.02 9.10 -4.90
N ASN A 15 4.55 9.23 -6.12
CA ASN A 15 5.51 10.29 -6.43
C ASN A 15 4.86 11.63 -6.79
N GLU A 16 3.64 11.59 -7.34
CA GLU A 16 2.98 12.79 -7.85
C GLU A 16 1.64 13.06 -7.20
N MET A 17 0.69 12.13 -7.27
CA MET A 17 -0.68 12.39 -6.86
C MET A 17 -0.79 12.66 -5.37
N TYR A 18 -0.51 11.68 -4.53
CA TYR A 18 -0.65 11.84 -3.08
C TYR A 18 0.41 12.74 -2.48
N ALA A 19 1.61 12.78 -3.05
CA ALA A 19 2.64 13.71 -2.61
C ALA A 19 2.17 15.16 -2.79
N THR A 20 1.57 15.49 -3.94
CA THR A 20 1.02 16.81 -4.23
C THR A 20 -0.18 17.13 -3.33
N PHE A 21 -1.09 16.18 -3.14
CA PHE A 21 -2.25 16.35 -2.27
C PHE A 21 -1.83 16.61 -0.83
N LEU A 22 -0.83 15.87 -0.34
CA LEU A 22 -0.32 16.05 1.01
C LEU A 22 0.30 17.44 1.20
N GLU A 23 1.10 17.91 0.26
CA GLU A 23 1.69 19.26 0.31
C GLU A 23 0.61 20.34 0.30
N THR A 24 -0.42 20.19 -0.54
CA THR A 24 -1.54 21.13 -0.60
C THR A 24 -2.29 21.15 0.74
N ALA A 25 -2.55 19.98 1.34
CA ALA A 25 -3.21 19.89 2.63
C ALA A 25 -2.40 20.58 3.74
N LYS A 26 -1.07 20.43 3.71
CA LYS A 26 -0.17 21.11 4.64
C LYS A 26 -0.25 22.62 4.48
N LEU A 27 -0.19 23.13 3.24
CA LEU A 27 -0.28 24.57 2.96
C LEU A 27 -1.60 25.17 3.41
N GLN A 28 -2.69 24.42 3.33
CA GLN A 28 -4.02 24.85 3.73
C GLN A 28 -4.33 24.61 5.20
N GLY A 29 -3.42 23.97 5.95
CA GLY A 29 -3.63 23.64 7.35
C GLY A 29 -4.71 22.61 7.63
N GLU A 30 -5.05 21.79 6.63
CA GLU A 30 -6.10 20.78 6.73
C GLU A 30 -5.56 19.48 7.34
N LYS A 31 -5.56 19.39 8.66
CA LYS A 31 -4.93 18.28 9.40
C LYS A 31 -5.55 16.92 9.11
N GLY A 32 -6.89 16.86 9.00
CA GLY A 32 -7.58 15.61 8.66
C GLY A 32 -7.20 15.10 7.28
N ALA A 33 -7.13 16.00 6.30
CA ALA A 33 -6.69 15.66 4.94
C ALA A 33 -5.23 15.22 4.92
N GLN A 34 -4.36 15.89 5.68
CA GLN A 34 -2.96 15.49 5.82
C GLN A 34 -2.84 14.04 6.30
N LEU A 35 -3.60 13.66 7.31
CA LEU A 35 -3.58 12.32 7.86
C LEU A 35 -4.09 11.29 6.84
N SER A 36 -5.21 11.59 6.17
CA SER A 36 -5.76 10.71 5.12
C SER A 36 -4.77 10.49 3.98
N PHE A 37 -4.14 11.54 3.49
CA PHE A 37 -3.16 11.42 2.41
C PHE A 37 -1.89 10.72 2.86
N PHE A 38 -1.48 10.91 4.10
CA PHE A 38 -0.36 10.16 4.68
C PHE A 38 -0.66 8.66 4.70
N TYR A 39 -1.85 8.27 5.14
CA TYR A 39 -2.27 6.86 5.15
C TYR A 39 -2.32 6.28 3.74
N ALA A 40 -2.92 7.00 2.80
CA ALA A 40 -3.00 6.56 1.41
C ALA A 40 -1.59 6.38 0.82
N LEU A 41 -0.71 7.33 1.04
CA LEU A 41 0.67 7.26 0.55
C LEU A 41 1.41 6.03 1.13
N ALA A 42 1.26 5.77 2.42
CA ALA A 42 1.87 4.61 3.07
C ALA A 42 1.33 3.29 2.49
N ALA A 43 0.03 3.20 2.25
CA ALA A 43 -0.61 2.03 1.65
C ALA A 43 -0.11 1.80 0.22
N GLU A 44 -0.04 2.86 -0.61
CA GLU A 44 0.44 2.75 -1.98
C GLU A 44 1.89 2.26 -2.07
N LYS A 45 2.73 2.65 -1.11
CA LYS A 45 4.11 2.14 -1.05
C LYS A 45 4.15 0.63 -0.84
N THR A 46 3.27 0.06 -0.01
CA THR A 46 3.20 -1.39 0.18
C THR A 46 2.66 -2.08 -1.07
N HIS A 47 1.69 -1.50 -1.75
CA HIS A 47 1.15 -2.02 -3.01
C HIS A 47 2.23 -2.06 -4.08
N ALA A 48 2.97 -0.98 -4.26
CA ALA A 48 4.07 -0.93 -5.22
C ALA A 48 5.13 -2.00 -4.94
N ALA A 49 5.50 -2.17 -3.67
CA ALA A 49 6.49 -3.18 -3.27
C ALA A 49 6.01 -4.60 -3.58
N LEU A 50 4.73 -4.91 -3.30
CA LEU A 50 4.15 -6.23 -3.60
C LEU A 50 4.09 -6.49 -5.09
N PHE A 51 3.67 -5.53 -5.89
CA PHE A 51 3.63 -5.67 -7.35
C PHE A 51 5.04 -5.84 -7.93
N GLN A 52 6.01 -5.07 -7.47
CA GLN A 52 7.41 -5.19 -7.92
C GLN A 52 8.00 -6.55 -7.58
N LYS A 53 7.78 -7.03 -6.36
CA LYS A 53 8.22 -8.38 -5.93
C LYS A 53 7.60 -9.46 -6.80
N THR A 54 6.29 -9.37 -7.04
CA THR A 54 5.55 -10.35 -7.84
C THR A 54 6.04 -10.35 -9.28
N LYS A 55 6.22 -9.17 -9.88
CA LYS A 55 6.75 -9.05 -11.25
C LYS A 55 8.14 -9.65 -11.36
N GLN A 56 9.02 -9.36 -10.41
CA GLN A 56 10.38 -9.88 -10.39
C GLN A 56 10.40 -11.41 -10.34
N THR A 57 9.56 -12.00 -9.51
CA THR A 57 9.44 -13.46 -9.39
C THR A 57 8.86 -14.07 -10.67
N LEU A 58 7.82 -13.47 -11.24
CA LEU A 58 7.21 -13.95 -12.49
C LEU A 58 8.20 -13.88 -13.65
N ASP A 59 8.94 -12.78 -13.78
CA ASP A 59 9.91 -12.59 -14.86
C ASP A 59 11.05 -13.60 -14.78
N SER A 60 11.50 -13.96 -13.58
CA SER A 60 12.60 -14.91 -13.40
C SER A 60 12.16 -16.37 -13.51
N THR A 61 10.95 -16.72 -13.05
CA THR A 61 10.49 -18.12 -13.05
C THR A 61 9.60 -18.49 -14.23
N LYS A 62 8.92 -17.51 -14.83
CA LYS A 62 7.90 -17.71 -15.89
C LYS A 62 6.74 -18.62 -15.46
N LYS A 63 6.48 -18.67 -14.16
CA LYS A 63 5.42 -19.49 -13.55
C LYS A 63 4.54 -18.63 -12.66
N ASP A 64 3.36 -19.13 -12.33
CA ASP A 64 2.49 -18.50 -11.36
C ASP A 64 3.24 -18.24 -10.06
N VAL A 65 3.04 -17.04 -9.50
CA VAL A 65 3.72 -16.63 -8.27
C VAL A 65 2.85 -17.06 -7.08
N PRO A 66 3.36 -17.95 -6.20
CA PRO A 66 2.61 -18.29 -5.00
C PRO A 66 2.58 -17.08 -4.06
N LEU A 67 1.40 -16.77 -3.57
CA LEU A 67 1.19 -15.69 -2.61
C LEU A 67 0.67 -16.28 -1.31
N GLY A 68 1.18 -15.80 -0.18
CA GLY A 68 0.59 -16.04 1.12
C GLY A 68 -0.69 -15.22 1.28
N PRO A 69 -1.36 -15.34 2.43
CA PRO A 69 -2.55 -14.53 2.68
C PRO A 69 -2.19 -13.04 2.69
N ILE A 70 -3.06 -12.22 2.13
CA ILE A 70 -2.90 -10.77 2.10
C ILE A 70 -3.74 -10.18 3.24
N GLN A 71 -3.12 -9.31 4.02
CA GLN A 71 -3.75 -8.64 5.15
C GLN A 71 -3.89 -7.16 4.83
N ILE A 72 -5.07 -6.61 5.05
CA ILE A 72 -5.34 -5.18 4.81
C ILE A 72 -5.91 -4.56 6.08
N CYS A 73 -5.29 -3.48 6.53
CA CYS A 73 -5.79 -2.70 7.65
C CYS A 73 -7.01 -1.87 7.21
N ASP A 74 -8.16 -2.09 7.83
CA ASP A 74 -9.40 -1.38 7.48
C ASP A 74 -9.35 0.12 7.84
N VAL A 75 -8.42 0.52 8.71
CA VAL A 75 -8.33 1.93 9.13
C VAL A 75 -7.54 2.76 8.14
N CYS A 76 -6.37 2.28 7.67
CA CYS A 76 -5.48 3.08 6.83
C CYS A 76 -5.17 2.48 5.47
N GLY A 77 -5.53 1.21 5.23
CA GLY A 77 -5.28 0.53 3.95
C GLY A 77 -3.88 -0.09 3.83
N TRP A 78 -3.03 0.01 4.87
CA TRP A 78 -1.73 -0.64 4.84
C TRP A 78 -1.90 -2.15 4.56
N THR A 79 -1.10 -2.66 3.64
CA THR A 79 -1.24 -4.01 3.11
C THR A 79 0.05 -4.79 3.31
N THR A 80 -0.07 -6.04 3.76
CA THR A 80 1.08 -6.93 3.92
C THR A 80 0.72 -8.36 3.55
N GLU A 81 1.73 -9.15 3.23
CA GLU A 81 1.59 -10.60 2.98
C GLU A 81 2.02 -11.35 4.24
N GLY A 82 1.30 -12.41 4.58
CA GLY A 82 1.65 -13.27 5.72
C GLY A 82 0.82 -12.99 6.95
N ASP A 83 1.47 -12.91 8.10
CA ASP A 83 0.79 -12.77 9.39
C ASP A 83 0.35 -11.33 9.66
N ILE A 84 -0.78 -11.20 10.37
CA ILE A 84 -1.26 -9.91 10.85
C ILE A 84 -0.39 -9.47 12.03
N PRO A 85 0.18 -8.26 12.01
CA PRO A 85 0.91 -7.74 13.17
C PRO A 85 -0.03 -7.44 14.34
N ASP A 86 0.50 -7.32 15.53
CA ASP A 86 -0.30 -6.98 16.72
C ASP A 86 -0.92 -5.59 16.60
N LYS A 87 -0.19 -4.67 15.99
CA LYS A 87 -0.66 -3.32 15.67
C LYS A 87 -0.19 -2.93 14.28
N CYS A 88 -1.04 -2.18 13.58
CA CYS A 88 -0.65 -1.62 12.28
C CYS A 88 0.54 -0.67 12.46
N PRO A 89 1.63 -0.84 11.70
CA PRO A 89 2.81 0.02 11.83
C PRO A 89 2.58 1.44 11.36
N ILE A 90 1.50 1.71 10.65
CA ILE A 90 1.19 3.04 10.11
C ILE A 90 0.21 3.80 11.01
N CYS A 91 -0.94 3.19 11.34
CA CYS A 91 -2.00 3.89 12.09
C CYS A 91 -2.16 3.41 13.53
N GLY A 92 -1.50 2.34 13.92
CA GLY A 92 -1.62 1.78 15.27
C GLY A 92 -2.89 0.97 15.52
N ALA A 93 -3.70 0.71 14.51
CA ALA A 93 -4.91 -0.09 14.64
C ALA A 93 -4.59 -1.49 15.17
N LYS A 94 -5.48 -2.01 16.00
CA LYS A 94 -5.32 -3.34 16.58
C LYS A 94 -5.52 -4.43 15.53
N ARG A 95 -5.04 -5.63 15.84
CA ARG A 95 -5.08 -6.81 14.98
C ARG A 95 -6.49 -7.11 14.45
N ASP A 96 -7.52 -6.89 15.25
CA ASP A 96 -8.92 -7.14 14.87
C ASP A 96 -9.47 -6.20 13.79
N GLN A 97 -8.73 -5.15 13.45
CA GLN A 97 -9.08 -4.23 12.36
C GLN A 97 -8.54 -4.66 11.00
N PHE A 98 -7.92 -5.83 10.93
CA PHE A 98 -7.38 -6.33 9.66
C PHE A 98 -8.36 -7.30 9.00
N GLN A 99 -8.44 -7.24 7.67
CA GLN A 99 -9.12 -8.25 6.85
C GLN A 99 -8.09 -9.12 6.15
N THR A 100 -8.40 -10.40 6.06
CA THR A 100 -7.55 -11.40 5.40
C THR A 100 -8.14 -11.80 4.07
N PHE A 101 -7.31 -11.80 3.04
CA PHE A 101 -7.64 -12.28 1.70
C PHE A 101 -6.71 -13.45 1.38
N ALA A 102 -7.28 -14.64 1.32
CA ALA A 102 -6.51 -15.88 1.07
C ALA A 102 -6.47 -16.25 -0.41
#